data_fb487ea5fb8ab2a3e738682b2dc4549d
#
_entry.id   fb487ea5fb8ab2a3e738682b2dc4549d
#
_cell.length_a   1.000
_cell.length_b   1.000
_cell.length_c   1.000
_cell.angle_alpha   90.00
_cell.angle_beta   90.00
_cell.angle_gamma   90.00
#
_symmetry.space_group_name_H-M   'P 1'
#
loop_
_entity.id
_entity.type
_entity.pdbx_description
1 polymer ?
#
loop_
_entity_poly.entity_id
_entity_poly.type
_entity_poly.pdbx_seq_one_letter_code
_entity_poly.pdbx_strand_id
1 'polypeptide(L)'
;SGRNVCVHCMDLPIQKGKEGFIGLRDFSGMILRAFEDAGFIYASRITIWKDPVVEMQRTKALGLLHKQVKKDSTMSRVGIPDYVMIFRKDGERNNPVTNTDLPVDLWQKYASPVWMDIDYGNTLQGFRNGRDDNDEKHICPLQLDTIERLIHLYSNKGDTVFTPFMGIGSEVFQA
;
A
#
# COMPACT_ATOMS: atom_id res chain seq x y z
N SER A 1 5.49 21.74 11.18
CA SER A 1 4.81 20.58 10.66
C SER A 1 5.01 20.43 9.14
N GLY A 2 3.98 20.48 8.27
CA GLY A 2 4.16 20.42 6.80
C GLY A 2 4.75 19.10 6.25
N ARG A 3 4.83 18.05 7.07
CA ARG A 3 5.35 16.73 6.67
C ARG A 3 4.25 15.84 6.10
N ASN A 4 4.66 14.88 5.28
CA ASN A 4 3.77 13.91 4.68
C ASN A 4 3.58 12.68 5.58
N VAL A 5 2.39 12.09 5.47
CA VAL A 5 2.07 10.77 5.99
C VAL A 5 1.64 9.92 4.81
N CYS A 6 2.28 8.78 4.63
CA CYS A 6 1.96 7.82 3.59
C CYS A 6 1.27 6.61 4.23
N VAL A 7 0.07 6.28 3.78
CA VAL A 7 -0.72 5.16 4.30
C VAL A 7 -0.93 4.14 3.20
N HIS A 8 -0.34 2.97 3.35
CA HIS A 8 -0.60 1.84 2.46
C HIS A 8 -1.86 1.10 2.90
N CYS A 9 -2.78 0.89 1.99
CA CYS A 9 -4.04 0.18 2.25
C CYS A 9 -4.62 -0.44 0.98
N MET A 10 -5.65 -1.25 1.14
CA MET A 10 -6.50 -1.74 0.05
C MET A 10 -7.95 -1.80 0.51
N ASP A 11 -8.88 -1.77 -0.42
CA ASP A 11 -10.28 -2.02 -0.12
C ASP A 11 -10.51 -3.50 0.23
N LEU A 12 -11.46 -3.76 1.12
CA LEU A 12 -11.65 -5.08 1.70
C LEU A 12 -12.74 -5.86 0.96
N PRO A 13 -12.43 -7.08 0.48
CA PRO A 13 -13.44 -7.91 -0.16
C PRO A 13 -14.48 -8.40 0.86
N ILE A 14 -15.76 -8.22 0.52
CA ILE A 14 -16.89 -8.75 1.27
C ILE A 14 -17.16 -10.17 0.79
N GLN A 15 -17.29 -11.10 1.74
CA GLN A 15 -17.51 -12.51 1.48
C GLN A 15 -18.98 -12.88 1.71
N LYS A 16 -19.61 -13.51 0.70
CA LYS A 16 -21.02 -13.94 0.78
C LYS A 16 -21.34 -14.79 2.00
N GLY A 17 -20.42 -15.68 2.40
CA GLY A 17 -20.64 -16.56 3.56
C GLY A 17 -20.64 -15.83 4.91
N LYS A 18 -20.12 -14.60 4.98
CA LYS A 18 -20.07 -13.81 6.21
C LYS A 18 -21.13 -12.71 6.25
N GLU A 19 -21.34 -12.04 5.10
CA GLU A 19 -22.17 -10.82 5.03
C GLU A 19 -23.38 -10.96 4.09
N GLY A 20 -23.59 -12.14 3.50
CA GLY A 20 -24.75 -12.44 2.67
C GLY A 20 -24.65 -11.96 1.21
N PHE A 21 -23.69 -11.13 0.86
CA PHE A 21 -23.47 -10.62 -0.48
C PHE A 21 -21.98 -10.54 -0.85
N ILE A 22 -21.68 -10.32 -2.13
CA ILE A 22 -20.33 -10.11 -2.64
C ILE A 22 -20.17 -8.65 -2.97
N GLY A 23 -19.06 -8.03 -2.55
CA GLY A 23 -18.78 -6.62 -2.81
C GLY A 23 -17.41 -6.20 -2.29
N LEU A 24 -17.19 -4.91 -2.21
CA LEU A 24 -16.02 -4.30 -1.58
C LEU A 24 -16.47 -3.35 -0.48
N ARG A 25 -15.71 -3.32 0.60
CA ARG A 25 -15.81 -2.29 1.63
C ARG A 25 -14.79 -1.21 1.29
N ASP A 26 -15.25 0.02 1.14
CA ASP A 26 -14.44 1.22 0.88
C ASP A 26 -13.57 1.56 2.11
N PHE A 27 -12.53 0.77 2.32
CA PHE A 27 -11.61 1.00 3.45
C PHE A 27 -10.69 2.19 3.18
N SER A 28 -10.26 2.36 1.94
CA SER A 28 -9.46 3.52 1.52
C SER A 28 -10.20 4.84 1.75
N GLY A 29 -11.48 4.92 1.42
CA GLY A 29 -12.31 6.09 1.70
C GLY A 29 -12.56 6.33 3.19
N MET A 30 -12.64 5.27 4.00
CA MET A 30 -12.71 5.41 5.46
C MET A 30 -11.45 6.04 6.02
N ILE A 31 -10.27 5.59 5.59
CA ILE A 31 -8.98 6.19 5.97
C ILE A 31 -8.91 7.65 5.55
N LEU A 32 -9.31 7.95 4.30
CA LEU A 32 -9.32 9.33 3.78
C LEU A 32 -10.09 10.24 4.71
N ARG A 33 -11.35 9.91 5.00
CA ARG A 33 -12.21 10.70 5.88
C ARG A 33 -11.62 10.85 7.28
N ALA A 34 -11.08 9.79 7.86
CA ALA A 34 -10.47 9.83 9.18
C ALA A 34 -9.27 10.79 9.25
N PHE A 35 -8.45 10.85 8.20
CA PHE A 35 -7.32 11.77 8.12
C PHE A 35 -7.77 13.21 7.89
N GLU A 36 -8.79 13.45 7.06
CA GLU A 36 -9.37 14.79 6.87
C GLU A 36 -10.00 15.32 8.17
N ASP A 37 -10.76 14.49 8.88
CA ASP A 37 -11.35 14.81 10.19
C ASP A 37 -10.26 15.12 11.24
N ALA A 38 -9.09 14.48 11.13
CA ALA A 38 -7.94 14.77 11.97
C ALA A 38 -7.14 16.02 11.52
N GLY A 39 -7.63 16.75 10.50
CA GLY A 39 -7.06 17.99 10.00
C GLY A 39 -5.82 17.78 9.11
N PHE A 40 -5.75 16.66 8.42
CA PHE A 40 -4.77 16.45 7.34
C PHE A 40 -5.38 16.84 6.00
N ILE A 41 -4.51 17.26 5.09
CA ILE A 41 -4.85 17.54 3.69
C ILE A 41 -4.57 16.28 2.88
N TYR A 42 -5.56 15.77 2.16
CA TYR A 42 -5.35 14.71 1.18
C TYR A 42 -4.59 15.27 -0.02
N ALA A 43 -3.35 14.83 -0.21
CA ALA A 43 -2.45 15.39 -1.22
C ALA A 43 -2.49 14.60 -2.53
N SER A 44 -2.41 13.27 -2.45
CA SER A 44 -2.42 12.41 -3.64
C SER A 44 -2.64 10.94 -3.27
N ARG A 45 -2.80 10.11 -4.31
CA ARG A 45 -2.86 8.66 -4.17
C ARG A 45 -2.08 7.99 -5.29
N ILE A 46 -1.32 6.97 -4.95
CA ILE A 46 -0.65 6.07 -5.86
C ILE A 46 -1.42 4.74 -5.85
N THR A 47 -1.65 4.18 -7.03
CA THR A 47 -2.24 2.86 -7.20
C THR A 47 -1.13 1.86 -7.48
N ILE A 48 -1.01 0.81 -6.68
CA ILE A 48 -0.09 -0.30 -6.93
C ILE A 48 -0.87 -1.39 -7.66
N TRP A 49 -0.45 -1.65 -8.89
CA TRP A 49 -1.04 -2.70 -9.71
C TRP A 49 -0.70 -4.08 -9.15
N LYS A 50 -1.66 -4.99 -9.21
CA LYS A 50 -1.46 -6.40 -8.87
C LYS A 50 -1.86 -7.28 -10.04
N ASP A 51 -1.05 -8.30 -10.32
CA ASP A 51 -1.41 -9.32 -11.29
C ASP A 51 -2.65 -10.07 -10.80
N PRO A 52 -3.75 -10.08 -11.58
CA PRO A 52 -5.01 -10.71 -11.16
C PRO A 52 -4.88 -12.24 -11.01
N VAL A 53 -3.96 -12.89 -11.72
CA VAL A 53 -3.71 -14.33 -11.60
C VAL A 53 -3.02 -14.65 -10.27
N VAL A 54 -2.01 -13.85 -9.93
CA VAL A 54 -1.31 -13.98 -8.64
C VAL A 54 -2.25 -13.67 -7.47
N GLU A 55 -3.05 -12.62 -7.59
CA GLU A 55 -4.07 -12.29 -6.58
C GLU A 55 -5.08 -13.43 -6.40
N MET A 56 -5.56 -13.99 -7.51
CA MET A 56 -6.50 -15.13 -7.46
C MET A 56 -5.89 -16.34 -6.75
N GLN A 57 -4.62 -16.67 -7.07
CA GLN A 57 -3.92 -17.79 -6.42
C GLN A 57 -3.75 -17.57 -4.92
N ARG A 58 -3.42 -16.36 -4.51
CA ARG A 58 -3.21 -16.01 -3.09
C ARG A 58 -4.51 -15.94 -2.30
N THR A 59 -5.54 -15.31 -2.86
CA THR A 59 -6.81 -15.03 -2.16
C THR A 59 -7.87 -16.09 -2.39
N LYS A 60 -7.67 -17.02 -3.33
CA LYS A 60 -8.67 -18.01 -3.79
C LYS A 60 -9.98 -17.35 -4.26
N ALA A 61 -9.90 -16.13 -4.78
CA ALA A 61 -11.04 -15.35 -5.19
C ALA A 61 -11.67 -15.88 -6.48
N LEU A 62 -12.76 -16.60 -6.36
CA LEU A 62 -13.46 -17.25 -7.49
C LEU A 62 -13.90 -16.24 -8.56
N GLY A 63 -14.24 -15.01 -8.20
CA GLY A 63 -14.61 -13.95 -9.13
C GLY A 63 -13.50 -13.51 -10.09
N LEU A 64 -12.24 -13.80 -9.80
CA LEU A 64 -11.09 -13.56 -10.68
C LEU A 64 -10.83 -14.70 -11.67
N LEU A 65 -11.56 -15.81 -11.59
CA LEU A 65 -11.38 -16.93 -12.51
C LEU A 65 -12.02 -16.65 -13.87
N HIS A 66 -11.30 -16.88 -14.95
CA HIS A 66 -11.80 -16.75 -16.33
C HIS A 66 -13.10 -17.55 -16.56
N LYS A 67 -13.24 -18.72 -15.91
CA LYS A 67 -14.48 -19.51 -15.98
C LYS A 67 -15.71 -18.76 -15.47
N GLN A 68 -15.53 -17.79 -14.54
CA GLN A 68 -16.63 -16.99 -14.03
C GLN A 68 -17.18 -16.05 -15.09
N VAL A 69 -16.31 -15.48 -15.93
CA VAL A 69 -16.73 -14.66 -17.08
C VAL A 69 -17.59 -15.46 -18.04
N LYS A 70 -17.28 -16.74 -18.26
CA LYS A 70 -18.06 -17.63 -19.16
C LYS A 70 -19.38 -18.09 -18.53
N LYS A 71 -19.46 -18.13 -17.21
CA LYS A 71 -20.69 -18.55 -16.50
C LYS A 71 -21.65 -17.37 -16.30
N ASP A 72 -21.12 -16.29 -15.76
CA ASP A 72 -21.83 -15.05 -15.48
C ASP A 72 -20.81 -13.94 -15.24
N SER A 73 -20.63 -13.08 -16.25
CA SER A 73 -19.64 -12.01 -16.19
C SER A 73 -19.99 -10.93 -15.17
N THR A 74 -21.25 -10.78 -14.80
CA THR A 74 -21.68 -9.81 -13.79
C THR A 74 -21.20 -10.18 -12.39
N MET A 75 -20.90 -11.45 -12.16
CA MET A 75 -20.34 -11.97 -10.93
C MET A 75 -18.81 -12.07 -10.94
N SER A 76 -18.18 -11.67 -12.03
CA SER A 76 -16.73 -11.51 -12.07
C SER A 76 -16.32 -10.21 -11.39
N ARG A 77 -15.09 -10.14 -10.90
CA ARG A 77 -14.49 -8.91 -10.39
C ARG A 77 -13.10 -8.69 -10.97
N VAL A 78 -12.66 -7.47 -10.99
CA VAL A 78 -11.27 -7.12 -11.25
C VAL A 78 -10.39 -7.39 -10.03
N GLY A 79 -9.08 -7.45 -10.21
CA GLY A 79 -8.13 -7.46 -9.10
C GLY A 79 -8.29 -6.20 -8.25
N ILE A 80 -8.04 -6.31 -6.94
CA ILE A 80 -8.08 -5.17 -6.03
C ILE A 80 -6.66 -4.62 -5.94
N PRO A 81 -6.41 -3.37 -6.38
CA PRO A 81 -5.09 -2.76 -6.23
C PRO A 81 -4.81 -2.43 -4.76
N ASP A 82 -3.54 -2.22 -4.44
CA ASP A 82 -3.19 -1.49 -3.24
C ASP A 82 -3.11 0.00 -3.54
N TYR A 83 -3.32 0.79 -2.51
CA TYR A 83 -3.19 2.24 -2.56
C TYR A 83 -2.10 2.69 -1.59
N VAL A 84 -1.32 3.68 -2.01
CA VAL A 84 -0.57 4.53 -1.09
C VAL A 84 -1.25 5.88 -1.09
N MET A 85 -1.88 6.22 0.01
CA MET A 85 -2.55 7.50 0.21
C MET A 85 -1.59 8.46 0.88
N ILE A 86 -1.41 9.65 0.29
CA ILE A 86 -0.47 10.64 0.77
C ILE A 86 -1.25 11.80 1.37
N PHE A 87 -0.99 12.04 2.65
CA PHE A 87 -1.58 13.13 3.41
C PHE A 87 -0.49 14.09 3.85
N ARG A 88 -0.85 15.34 4.02
CA ARG A 88 0.04 16.39 4.49
C ARG A 88 -0.57 17.11 5.69
N LYS A 89 0.20 17.25 6.77
CA LYS A 89 -0.18 18.15 7.84
C LYS A 89 0.18 19.58 7.45
N ASP A 90 -0.79 20.48 7.55
CA ASP A 90 -0.54 21.90 7.28
C ASP A 90 0.49 22.49 8.23
N GLY A 91 1.19 23.53 7.77
CA GLY A 91 2.21 24.24 8.51
C GLY A 91 3.50 24.48 7.71
N GLU A 92 4.33 25.36 8.23
CA GLU A 92 5.62 25.69 7.61
C GLU A 92 6.61 24.53 7.66
N ARG A 93 7.43 24.45 6.65
CA ARG A 93 8.55 23.51 6.51
C ARG A 93 9.87 24.25 6.68
N ASN A 94 10.44 24.12 7.85
CA ASN A 94 11.76 24.71 8.11
C ASN A 94 12.91 23.97 7.38
N ASN A 95 12.66 22.71 7.03
CA ASN A 95 13.58 21.88 6.24
C ASN A 95 12.80 21.21 5.10
N PRO A 96 12.69 21.83 3.92
CA PRO A 96 11.98 21.23 2.78
C PRO A 96 12.71 19.98 2.29
N VAL A 97 11.94 19.04 1.72
CA VAL A 97 12.51 17.89 1.04
C VAL A 97 13.02 18.34 -0.32
N THR A 98 14.31 18.18 -0.54
CA THR A 98 15.01 18.61 -1.76
C THR A 98 15.84 17.48 -2.33
N ASN A 99 15.21 16.44 -2.83
CA ASN A 99 15.91 15.31 -3.45
C ASN A 99 16.57 15.69 -4.77
N THR A 100 17.61 16.51 -4.71
CA THR A 100 18.37 16.97 -5.88
C THR A 100 19.19 15.86 -6.52
N ASP A 101 19.47 14.80 -5.78
CA ASP A 101 20.28 13.66 -6.23
C ASP A 101 19.45 12.54 -6.87
N LEU A 102 18.11 12.67 -6.86
CA LEU A 102 17.24 11.70 -7.51
C LEU A 102 17.26 11.92 -9.03
N PRO A 103 17.77 10.96 -9.84
CA PRO A 103 17.78 11.08 -11.29
C PRO A 103 16.38 11.31 -11.87
N VAL A 104 16.30 12.10 -12.95
CA VAL A 104 15.02 12.48 -13.55
C VAL A 104 14.20 11.28 -14.01
N ASP A 105 14.82 10.29 -14.60
CA ASP A 105 14.20 9.05 -15.06
C ASP A 105 13.64 8.22 -13.89
N LEU A 106 14.38 8.15 -12.80
CA LEU A 106 13.95 7.50 -11.59
C LEU A 106 12.80 8.26 -10.91
N TRP A 107 12.91 9.60 -10.86
CA TRP A 107 11.84 10.45 -10.36
C TRP A 107 10.55 10.28 -11.19
N GLN A 108 10.61 10.27 -12.52
CA GLN A 108 9.45 10.04 -13.38
C GLN A 108 8.76 8.71 -13.09
N LYS A 109 9.54 7.67 -12.85
CA LYS A 109 9.04 6.35 -12.47
C LYS A 109 8.33 6.39 -11.11
N TYR A 110 8.92 7.05 -10.11
CA TYR A 110 8.38 7.12 -8.76
C TYR A 110 7.18 8.08 -8.65
N ALA A 111 7.16 9.15 -9.43
CA ALA A 111 6.06 10.10 -9.48
C ALA A 111 4.85 9.61 -10.30
N SER A 112 4.92 8.43 -10.90
CA SER A 112 3.79 7.83 -11.61
C SER A 112 2.60 7.58 -10.66
N PRO A 113 1.37 7.92 -11.06
CA PRO A 113 0.18 7.66 -10.24
C PRO A 113 -0.17 6.16 -10.15
N VAL A 114 0.46 5.34 -11.00
CA VAL A 114 0.29 3.88 -11.01
C VAL A 114 1.66 3.23 -11.02
N TRP A 115 1.95 2.42 -10.02
CA TRP A 115 3.14 1.59 -9.98
C TRP A 115 2.81 0.17 -10.45
N MET A 116 3.32 -0.18 -11.62
CA MET A 116 3.07 -1.48 -12.25
C MET A 116 4.18 -2.50 -12.02
N ASP A 117 5.30 -2.05 -11.47
CA ASP A 117 6.55 -2.79 -11.38
C ASP A 117 7.04 -3.01 -9.93
N ILE A 118 6.11 -2.98 -8.98
CA ILE A 118 6.40 -3.41 -7.61
C ILE A 118 6.51 -4.93 -7.58
N ASP A 119 7.68 -5.43 -7.17
CA ASP A 119 7.87 -6.85 -6.96
C ASP A 119 7.20 -7.26 -5.64
N TYR A 120 6.08 -7.99 -5.75
CA TYR A 120 5.35 -8.50 -4.59
C TYR A 120 6.15 -9.53 -3.76
N GLY A 121 7.22 -10.09 -4.32
CA GLY A 121 8.15 -10.99 -3.64
C GLY A 121 9.28 -10.28 -2.91
N ASN A 122 9.57 -9.02 -3.25
CA ASN A 122 10.61 -8.22 -2.60
C ASN A 122 10.16 -7.70 -1.23
N THR A 123 10.22 -8.59 -0.24
CA THR A 123 9.84 -8.30 1.15
C THR A 123 10.97 -8.66 2.09
N LEU A 124 11.00 -8.04 3.27
CA LEU A 124 11.99 -8.38 4.28
C LEU A 124 11.90 -9.86 4.61
N GLN A 125 13.03 -10.57 4.46
CA GLN A 125 13.14 -11.98 4.77
C GLN A 125 13.39 -12.19 6.26
N GLY A 126 13.08 -13.39 6.76
CA GLY A 126 13.34 -13.71 8.16
C GLY A 126 12.12 -13.69 9.10
N PHE A 127 10.99 -13.17 8.65
CA PHE A 127 9.75 -13.17 9.44
C PHE A 127 9.28 -14.59 9.85
N ARG A 128 9.77 -15.64 9.18
CA ARG A 128 9.48 -17.04 9.52
C ARG A 128 10.33 -17.54 10.69
N ASN A 129 11.52 -16.98 10.88
CA ASN A 129 12.48 -17.45 11.87
C ASN A 129 12.33 -16.79 13.25
N GLY A 130 11.56 -15.72 13.37
CA GLY A 130 11.29 -14.99 14.61
C GLY A 130 9.91 -15.25 15.20
N ARG A 131 9.23 -16.33 14.79
CA ARG A 131 7.90 -16.68 15.28
C ARG A 131 7.97 -17.76 16.33
N ASP A 132 7.37 -17.50 17.47
CA ASP A 132 6.90 -18.54 18.36
C ASP A 132 5.65 -19.21 17.74
N ASP A 133 5.44 -20.50 18.03
CA ASP A 133 4.33 -21.31 17.47
C ASP A 133 2.93 -20.74 17.71
N ASN A 134 2.79 -19.74 18.58
CA ASN A 134 1.54 -19.06 18.95
C ASN A 134 1.33 -17.69 18.27
N ASP A 135 2.29 -17.23 17.46
CA ASP A 135 2.16 -15.94 16.76
C ASP A 135 1.13 -15.99 15.63
N GLU A 136 0.42 -14.89 15.42
CA GLU A 136 -0.56 -14.76 14.34
C GLU A 136 0.07 -15.08 12.97
N LYS A 137 -0.56 -16.01 12.25
CA LYS A 137 -0.04 -16.54 10.97
C LYS A 137 -0.04 -15.56 9.80
N HIS A 138 -0.44 -14.30 10.01
CA HIS A 138 -0.73 -13.34 8.94
C HIS A 138 0.13 -12.06 8.97
N ILE A 139 1.43 -12.20 9.06
CA ILE A 139 2.31 -11.07 8.79
C ILE A 139 2.48 -11.00 7.26
N CYS A 140 1.94 -9.95 6.66
CA CYS A 140 2.19 -9.57 5.27
C CYS A 140 3.13 -8.37 5.28
N PRO A 141 4.44 -8.57 5.19
CA PRO A 141 5.40 -7.45 5.13
C PRO A 141 5.13 -6.61 3.87
N LEU A 142 5.25 -5.30 4.02
CA LEU A 142 5.17 -4.38 2.89
C LEU A 142 6.38 -4.59 1.97
N GLN A 143 6.17 -4.45 0.66
CA GLN A 143 7.24 -4.56 -0.32
C GLN A 143 8.29 -3.45 -0.12
N LEU A 144 9.54 -3.83 -0.14
CA LEU A 144 10.67 -2.90 0.06
C LEU A 144 10.71 -1.83 -1.03
N ASP A 145 10.37 -2.18 -2.27
CA ASP A 145 10.26 -1.21 -3.39
C ASP A 145 9.28 -0.08 -3.09
N THR A 146 8.15 -0.39 -2.44
CA THR A 146 7.15 0.62 -2.06
C THR A 146 7.71 1.58 -1.03
N ILE A 147 8.37 1.06 -0.01
CA ILE A 147 8.96 1.85 1.08
C ILE A 147 10.09 2.73 0.52
N GLU A 148 10.99 2.16 -0.27
CA GLU A 148 12.11 2.86 -0.91
C GLU A 148 11.63 4.09 -1.69
N ARG A 149 10.64 3.90 -2.58
CA ARG A 149 10.09 5.00 -3.38
C ARG A 149 9.51 6.12 -2.52
N LEU A 150 8.81 5.78 -1.46
CA LEU A 150 8.23 6.78 -0.56
C LEU A 150 9.29 7.54 0.23
N ILE A 151 10.34 6.89 0.66
CA ILE A 151 11.49 7.53 1.32
C ILE A 151 12.17 8.50 0.36
N HIS A 152 12.48 8.06 -0.85
CA HIS A 152 13.09 8.93 -1.86
C HIS A 152 12.23 10.13 -2.25
N LEU A 153 10.90 9.97 -2.32
CA LEU A 153 10.00 11.07 -2.70
C LEU A 153 9.77 12.06 -1.56
N TYR A 154 9.77 11.62 -0.30
CA TYR A 154 9.19 12.41 0.80
C TYR A 154 10.12 12.64 1.99
N SER A 155 11.40 12.25 1.90
CA SER A 155 12.40 12.53 2.95
C SER A 155 13.74 12.94 2.36
N ASN A 156 14.54 13.69 3.15
CA ASN A 156 15.95 13.94 2.87
C ASN A 156 16.81 12.91 3.58
N LYS A 157 18.05 12.76 3.13
CA LYS A 157 19.05 11.98 3.85
C LYS A 157 19.22 12.54 5.28
N GLY A 158 19.11 11.65 6.26
CA GLY A 158 19.20 12.02 7.69
C GLY A 158 17.88 12.53 8.30
N ASP A 159 16.79 12.58 7.54
CA ASP A 159 15.46 12.82 8.11
C ASP A 159 15.01 11.60 8.93
N THR A 160 14.16 11.84 9.94
CA THR A 160 13.56 10.77 10.73
C THR A 160 12.33 10.22 10.01
N VAL A 161 12.32 8.91 9.79
CA VAL A 161 11.15 8.15 9.34
C VAL A 161 10.46 7.55 10.55
N PHE A 162 9.16 7.79 10.69
CA PHE A 162 8.35 7.29 11.80
C PHE A 162 7.27 6.33 11.27
N THR A 163 7.21 5.14 11.84
CA THR A 163 6.13 4.18 11.60
C THR A 163 5.51 3.74 12.92
N PRO A 164 4.17 3.85 13.09
CA PRO A 164 3.48 3.29 14.25
C PRO A 164 3.19 1.78 14.10
N PHE A 165 3.39 1.23 12.90
CA PHE A 165 3.10 -0.17 12.56
C PHE A 165 4.36 -0.89 12.11
N MET A 166 5.34 -1.00 12.99
CA MET A 166 6.66 -1.51 12.66
C MET A 166 6.64 -2.95 12.10
N GLY A 167 5.72 -3.81 12.57
CA GLY A 167 5.65 -5.21 12.15
C GLY A 167 7.00 -5.92 12.30
N ILE A 168 7.52 -6.46 11.20
CA ILE A 168 8.85 -7.09 11.15
C ILE A 168 10.00 -6.10 10.90
N GLY A 169 9.70 -4.79 10.83
CA GLY A 169 10.71 -3.75 10.66
C GLY A 169 11.08 -3.42 9.21
N SER A 170 10.19 -3.67 8.24
CA SER A 170 10.48 -3.37 6.82
C SER A 170 10.82 -1.91 6.59
N GLU A 171 10.09 -0.99 7.24
CA GLU A 171 10.31 0.46 7.16
C GLU A 171 11.63 0.86 7.84
N VAL A 172 11.96 0.22 8.95
CA VAL A 172 13.22 0.47 9.68
C VAL A 172 14.42 -0.04 8.89
N PHE A 173 14.27 -1.17 8.21
CA PHE A 173 15.32 -1.73 7.35
C PHE A 173 15.62 -0.85 6.15
N GLN A 174 14.59 -0.24 5.56
CA GLN A 174 14.71 0.53 4.33
C GLN A 174 15.13 1.99 4.59
N ALA A 175 14.90 2.53 5.79
CA ALA A 175 15.24 3.90 6.18
C ALA A 175 16.71 4.03 6.61
#